data_ae8a9a170d4444b66891167f1a6aa83b
#
_entry.id   ae8a9a170d4444b66891167f1a6aa83b
#
_cell.length_a   1.000
_cell.length_b   1.000
_cell.length_c   1.000
_cell.angle_alpha   90.00
_cell.angle_beta   90.00
_cell.angle_gamma   90.00
#
_symmetry.space_group_name_H-M   'P 1'
#
loop_
_entity.id
_entity.type
_entity.pdbx_description
1 polymer ?
#
loop_
_entity_poly.entity_id
_entity_poly.type
_entity_poly.pdbx_seq_one_letter_code
_entity_poly.pdbx_strand_id
1 'polypeptide(L)'
;YIILLILPFLMGCDKENFSNNNPYLPNYGFSLNINMSLPQYSNLQFPSNAVYINNGSAGVRGIFVFNTGSGYVAFDAACPNQALSSCSTMTLSGINAICGCDSASYSLFTGQAAGMQYSMKQYRVEQIDAVSLRVYN
;
A
#
# COMPACT_ATOMS: atom_id res chain seq x y z
N TYR A 1 -37.18 -27.86 -36.73
CA TYR A 1 -37.25 -26.75 -35.75
C TYR A 1 -35.94 -26.75 -34.94
N ILE A 2 -35.09 -25.76 -35.18
CA ILE A 2 -33.87 -25.54 -34.40
C ILE A 2 -34.19 -24.49 -33.37
N ILE A 3 -34.23 -24.89 -32.09
CA ILE A 3 -34.36 -23.97 -30.96
C ILE A 3 -32.92 -23.52 -30.65
N LEU A 4 -32.61 -22.28 -31.03
CA LEU A 4 -31.34 -21.62 -30.68
C LEU A 4 -31.45 -21.14 -29.24
N LEU A 5 -30.84 -21.87 -28.30
CA LEU A 5 -30.77 -21.50 -26.90
C LEU A 5 -29.70 -20.42 -26.75
N ILE A 6 -30.14 -19.16 -26.68
CA ILE A 6 -29.25 -18.04 -26.36
C ILE A 6 -29.00 -18.04 -24.85
N LEU A 7 -27.83 -18.47 -24.43
CA LEU A 7 -27.37 -18.35 -23.06
C LEU A 7 -26.94 -16.90 -22.82
N PRO A 8 -27.52 -16.17 -21.87
CA PRO A 8 -26.99 -14.86 -21.51
C PRO A 8 -25.68 -15.04 -20.75
N PHE A 9 -24.60 -14.57 -21.34
CA PHE A 9 -23.32 -14.37 -20.63
C PHE A 9 -23.54 -13.27 -19.60
N LEU A 10 -23.76 -13.67 -18.35
CA LEU A 10 -23.66 -12.76 -17.20
C LEU A 10 -22.16 -12.50 -16.98
N MET A 11 -21.66 -11.43 -17.57
CA MET A 11 -20.39 -10.85 -17.15
C MET A 11 -20.60 -10.28 -15.75
N GLY A 12 -20.31 -11.08 -14.72
CA GLY A 12 -20.16 -10.60 -13.38
C GLY A 12 -18.92 -9.70 -13.33
N CYS A 13 -19.09 -8.40 -13.20
CA CYS A 13 -18.03 -7.52 -12.72
C CYS A 13 -17.79 -7.89 -11.26
N ASP A 14 -16.73 -8.66 -11.00
CA ASP A 14 -16.17 -8.78 -9.67
C ASP A 14 -15.61 -7.41 -9.28
N LYS A 15 -16.35 -6.68 -8.46
CA LYS A 15 -15.79 -5.56 -7.71
C LYS A 15 -14.81 -6.19 -6.73
N GLU A 16 -13.53 -6.09 -7.01
CA GLU A 16 -12.50 -6.41 -6.03
C GLU A 16 -12.75 -5.54 -4.80
N ASN A 17 -13.25 -6.16 -3.74
CA ASN A 17 -13.39 -5.52 -2.45
C ASN A 17 -11.99 -5.39 -1.86
N PHE A 18 -11.38 -4.22 -2.04
CA PHE A 18 -10.13 -3.88 -1.38
C PHE A 18 -10.40 -3.77 0.12
N SER A 19 -9.81 -4.70 0.90
CA SER A 19 -9.89 -4.69 2.35
C SER A 19 -8.50 -4.54 2.93
N ASN A 20 -8.32 -3.56 3.81
CA ASN A 20 -7.08 -3.33 4.55
C ASN A 20 -7.32 -3.35 6.07
N ASN A 21 -8.32 -4.08 6.53
CA ASN A 21 -8.65 -4.18 7.94
C ASN A 21 -7.55 -4.90 8.72
N ASN A 22 -7.17 -4.29 9.84
CA ASN A 22 -6.19 -4.85 10.78
C ASN A 22 -6.67 -4.57 12.20
N PRO A 23 -6.71 -5.59 13.11
CA PRO A 23 -7.24 -5.40 14.46
C PRO A 23 -6.39 -4.48 15.34
N TYR A 24 -5.14 -4.26 14.99
CA TYR A 24 -4.21 -3.41 15.74
C TYR A 24 -4.17 -1.96 15.24
N LEU A 25 -4.62 -1.72 14.01
CA LEU A 25 -4.47 -0.44 13.35
C LEU A 25 -5.83 0.20 13.05
N PRO A 26 -6.05 1.46 13.46
CA PRO A 26 -7.26 2.17 13.08
C PRO A 26 -7.33 2.39 11.58
N ASN A 27 -8.55 2.53 11.05
CA ASN A 27 -8.80 2.72 9.64
C ASN A 27 -9.17 4.17 9.37
N TYR A 28 -8.17 5.03 9.20
CA TYR A 28 -8.36 6.44 8.90
C TYR A 28 -8.56 6.69 7.41
N GLY A 29 -9.55 7.51 7.06
CA GLY A 29 -9.72 8.02 5.72
C GLY A 29 -8.72 9.15 5.44
N PHE A 30 -8.10 9.14 4.26
CA PHE A 30 -7.25 10.23 3.78
C PHE A 30 -7.13 10.19 2.25
N SER A 31 -6.67 11.30 1.69
CA SER A 31 -6.27 11.41 0.29
C SER A 31 -5.05 12.31 0.19
N LEU A 32 -3.99 11.82 -0.41
CA LEU A 32 -2.72 12.51 -0.56
C LEU A 32 -2.29 12.50 -2.02
N ASN A 33 -1.98 13.69 -2.55
CA ASN A 33 -1.40 13.84 -3.88
C ASN A 33 0.12 13.92 -3.79
N ILE A 34 0.81 13.18 -4.66
CA ILE A 34 2.27 13.11 -4.72
C ILE A 34 2.71 13.55 -6.09
N ASN A 35 3.55 14.60 -6.14
CA ASN A 35 4.21 15.05 -7.36
C ASN A 35 5.64 14.52 -7.38
N MET A 36 5.91 13.51 -8.21
CA MET A 36 7.22 12.87 -8.31
C MET A 36 8.27 13.73 -9.02
N SER A 37 7.88 14.88 -9.55
CA SER A 37 8.84 15.88 -10.05
C SER A 37 9.52 16.66 -8.93
N LEU A 38 8.98 16.64 -7.72
CA LEU A 38 9.58 17.29 -6.57
C LEU A 38 10.77 16.47 -6.04
N PRO A 39 11.86 17.12 -5.57
CA PRO A 39 13.07 16.42 -5.12
C PRO A 39 12.82 15.36 -4.05
N GLN A 40 11.93 15.60 -3.10
CA GLN A 40 11.63 14.66 -2.01
C GLN A 40 10.94 13.38 -2.48
N TYR A 41 10.33 13.36 -3.66
CA TYR A 41 9.60 12.22 -4.21
C TYR A 41 10.19 11.69 -5.52
N SER A 42 11.25 12.31 -6.02
CA SER A 42 11.81 11.99 -7.35
C SER A 42 12.32 10.55 -7.49
N ASN A 43 12.75 9.94 -6.38
CA ASN A 43 13.17 8.53 -6.37
C ASN A 43 12.05 7.56 -6.76
N LEU A 44 10.78 7.94 -6.59
CA LEU A 44 9.63 7.12 -7.00
C LEU A 44 9.53 6.95 -8.52
N GLN A 45 10.21 7.76 -9.32
CA GLN A 45 10.25 7.59 -10.77
C GLN A 45 11.08 6.38 -11.21
N PHE A 46 11.85 5.78 -10.31
CA PHE A 46 12.73 4.65 -10.60
C PHE A 46 12.23 3.39 -9.91
N PRO A 47 12.22 2.23 -10.61
CA PRO A 47 11.80 0.96 -10.03
C PRO A 47 12.57 0.59 -8.77
N SER A 48 11.91 -0.12 -7.87
CA SER A 48 12.45 -0.61 -6.60
C SER A 48 12.87 0.46 -5.60
N ASN A 49 12.36 1.68 -5.76
CA ASN A 49 12.55 2.76 -4.80
C ASN A 49 11.28 3.05 -4.00
N ALA A 50 11.48 3.37 -2.74
CA ALA A 50 10.42 3.75 -1.83
C ALA A 50 10.67 5.13 -1.23
N VAL A 51 9.59 5.80 -0.84
CA VAL A 51 9.63 7.06 -0.10
C VAL A 51 8.74 6.93 1.13
N TYR A 52 9.23 7.41 2.26
CA TYR A 52 8.45 7.55 3.49
C TYR A 52 7.84 8.94 3.54
N ILE A 53 6.53 9.02 3.75
CA ILE A 53 5.78 10.27 3.85
C ILE A 53 5.06 10.29 5.19
N ASN A 54 5.44 11.23 6.04
CA ASN A 54 4.82 11.46 7.34
C ASN A 54 4.56 12.96 7.52
N ASN A 55 3.44 13.42 6.97
CA ASN A 55 3.00 14.81 7.08
C ASN A 55 1.89 15.02 8.12
N GLY A 56 1.60 13.98 8.93
CA GLY A 56 0.57 14.00 9.97
C GLY A 56 -0.85 13.77 9.47
N SER A 57 -1.09 13.61 8.15
CA SER A 57 -2.43 13.47 7.57
C SER A 57 -2.64 12.18 6.78
N ALA A 58 -1.62 11.36 6.62
CA ALA A 58 -1.68 10.11 5.85
C ALA A 58 -1.38 8.90 6.73
N GLY A 59 -2.34 7.97 6.79
CA GLY A 59 -2.21 6.72 7.50
C GLY A 59 -2.18 6.86 9.02
N VAL A 60 -1.68 5.80 9.68
CA VAL A 60 -1.56 5.72 11.15
C VAL A 60 -0.21 6.27 11.61
N ARG A 61 0.87 5.84 10.95
CA ARG A 61 2.27 6.23 11.25
C ARG A 61 2.99 6.81 10.03
N GLY A 62 2.26 7.43 9.13
CA GLY A 62 2.75 7.78 7.81
C GLY A 62 2.65 6.62 6.84
N ILE A 63 3.08 6.84 5.62
CA ILE A 63 2.98 5.84 4.55
C ILE A 63 4.33 5.62 3.85
N PHE A 64 4.52 4.41 3.35
CA PHE A 64 5.52 4.10 2.35
C PHE A 64 4.86 4.02 0.99
N VAL A 65 5.42 4.70 0.01
CA VAL A 65 5.04 4.56 -1.39
C VAL A 65 6.21 3.92 -2.12
N PHE A 66 5.93 2.92 -2.94
CA PHE A 66 6.95 2.09 -3.57
C PHE A 66 6.64 1.88 -5.06
N ASN A 67 7.68 2.04 -5.88
CA ASN A 67 7.62 1.73 -7.31
C ASN A 67 8.02 0.26 -7.51
N THR A 68 7.06 -0.57 -7.92
CA THR A 68 7.28 -2.00 -8.13
C THR A 68 7.93 -2.33 -9.49
N GLY A 69 8.07 -1.33 -10.35
CA GLY A 69 8.48 -1.52 -11.76
C GLY A 69 7.31 -1.70 -12.72
N SER A 70 6.19 -2.23 -12.26
CA SER A 70 4.94 -2.38 -13.04
C SER A 70 3.83 -1.44 -12.56
N GLY A 71 4.06 -0.69 -11.52
CA GLY A 71 3.11 0.26 -10.92
C GLY A 71 3.58 0.72 -9.55
N TYR A 72 2.66 1.26 -8.79
CA TYR A 72 2.92 1.81 -7.46
C TYR A 72 2.04 1.15 -6.42
N VAL A 73 2.62 0.90 -5.24
CA VAL A 73 1.89 0.43 -4.07
C VAL A 73 2.17 1.35 -2.89
N ALA A 74 1.25 1.39 -1.94
CA ALA A 74 1.42 2.17 -0.71
C ALA A 74 0.97 1.37 0.50
N PHE A 75 1.73 1.51 1.58
CA PHE A 75 1.47 0.83 2.84
C PHE A 75 1.59 1.81 4.00
N ASP A 76 0.87 1.54 5.09
CA ASP A 76 1.12 2.23 6.34
C ASP A 76 2.49 1.87 6.89
N ALA A 77 3.17 2.84 7.50
CA ALA A 77 4.44 2.60 8.15
C ALA A 77 4.31 1.94 9.52
N ALA A 78 3.09 1.73 10.03
CA ALA A 78 2.86 1.06 11.30
C ALA A 78 3.10 -0.44 11.19
N CYS A 79 3.77 -1.01 12.20
CA CYS A 79 3.92 -2.46 12.34
C CYS A 79 2.53 -3.12 12.45
N PRO A 80 2.21 -4.13 11.61
CA PRO A 80 0.84 -4.63 11.50
C PRO A 80 0.48 -5.76 12.47
N ASN A 81 1.42 -6.27 13.26
CA ASN A 81 1.21 -7.51 14.04
C ASN A 81 1.22 -7.32 15.57
N GLN A 82 1.15 -6.08 16.05
CA GLN A 82 1.04 -5.77 17.48
C GLN A 82 0.37 -4.43 17.70
N ALA A 83 -0.06 -4.20 18.94
CA ALA A 83 -0.63 -2.92 19.35
C ALA A 83 0.36 -1.77 19.14
N LEU A 84 -0.15 -0.59 18.83
CA LEU A 84 0.67 0.60 18.61
C LEU A 84 1.45 0.97 19.87
N SER A 85 2.73 1.25 19.69
CA SER A 85 3.67 1.66 20.73
C SER A 85 4.76 2.54 20.13
N SER A 86 5.76 2.91 20.94
CA SER A 86 6.88 3.76 20.49
C SER A 86 7.77 3.10 19.43
N CYS A 87 7.78 1.77 19.33
CA CYS A 87 8.57 1.02 18.33
C CYS A 87 7.78 0.69 17.04
N SER A 88 6.52 1.13 16.94
CA SER A 88 5.61 0.65 15.89
C SER A 88 5.79 1.31 14.53
N THR A 89 6.64 2.32 14.39
CA THR A 89 6.94 2.92 13.08
C THR A 89 8.08 2.15 12.43
N MET A 90 7.80 1.51 11.29
CA MET A 90 8.80 0.78 10.53
C MET A 90 9.80 1.70 9.84
N THR A 91 10.96 1.15 9.52
CA THR A 91 12.01 1.84 8.77
C THR A 91 12.24 1.17 7.42
N LEU A 92 12.50 1.97 6.40
CA LEU A 92 12.84 1.47 5.07
C LEU A 92 14.26 0.89 5.07
N SER A 93 14.41 -0.28 4.46
CA SER A 93 15.69 -0.93 4.22
C SER A 93 15.67 -1.57 2.82
N GLY A 94 16.12 -0.83 1.81
CA GLY A 94 16.05 -1.25 0.40
C GLY A 94 14.60 -1.49 -0.04
N ILE A 95 14.29 -2.73 -0.43
CA ILE A 95 12.95 -3.15 -0.86
C ILE A 95 12.07 -3.67 0.29
N ASN A 96 12.52 -3.49 1.53
CA ASN A 96 11.84 -3.99 2.72
C ASN A 96 11.52 -2.86 3.69
N ALA A 97 10.52 -3.10 4.54
CA ALA A 97 10.23 -2.31 5.73
C ALA A 97 10.45 -3.18 6.97
N ILE A 98 11.20 -2.66 7.94
CA ILE A 98 11.59 -3.38 9.15
C ILE A 98 10.84 -2.83 10.34
N CYS A 99 10.13 -3.71 11.06
CA CYS A 99 9.48 -3.35 12.32
C CYS A 99 10.48 -3.35 13.47
N GLY A 100 10.60 -2.24 14.19
CA GLY A 100 11.51 -2.13 15.33
C GLY A 100 11.06 -2.91 16.56
N CYS A 101 9.77 -3.28 16.67
CA CYS A 101 9.24 -4.01 17.83
C CYS A 101 9.60 -5.49 17.83
N ASP A 102 9.58 -6.14 16.67
CA ASP A 102 9.73 -7.59 16.52
C ASP A 102 10.78 -7.99 15.47
N SER A 103 11.44 -7.03 14.86
CA SER A 103 12.44 -7.22 13.80
C SER A 103 11.91 -7.89 12.52
N ALA A 104 10.60 -7.98 12.35
CA ALA A 104 10.00 -8.53 11.14
C ALA A 104 10.33 -7.67 9.92
N SER A 105 10.67 -8.32 8.82
CA SER A 105 11.00 -7.70 7.55
C SER A 105 9.88 -7.94 6.54
N TYR A 106 9.22 -6.88 6.12
CA TYR A 106 8.11 -6.90 5.17
C TYR A 106 8.62 -6.52 3.78
N SER A 107 8.26 -7.31 2.77
CA SER A 107 8.54 -6.97 1.38
C SER A 107 7.62 -5.83 0.92
N LEU A 108 8.18 -4.78 0.33
CA LEU A 108 7.40 -3.69 -0.26
C LEU A 108 6.72 -4.09 -1.57
N PHE A 109 7.08 -5.22 -2.16
CA PHE A 109 6.37 -5.76 -3.31
C PHE A 109 5.03 -6.41 -2.93
N THR A 110 4.97 -7.07 -1.78
CA THR A 110 3.80 -7.86 -1.36
C THR A 110 3.15 -7.38 -0.07
N GLY A 111 3.88 -6.61 0.75
CA GLY A 111 3.46 -6.22 2.09
C GLY A 111 3.57 -7.35 3.13
N GLN A 112 4.15 -8.50 2.78
CA GLN A 112 4.19 -9.68 3.64
C GLN A 112 5.56 -9.88 4.28
N ALA A 113 5.55 -10.47 5.49
CA ALA A 113 6.73 -10.96 6.19
C ALA A 113 6.56 -12.43 6.56
N ALA A 114 7.64 -13.19 6.45
CA ALA A 114 7.64 -14.63 6.77
C ALA A 114 7.22 -14.87 8.23
N GLY A 115 6.26 -15.80 8.45
CA GLY A 115 5.80 -16.19 9.78
C GLY A 115 4.87 -15.20 10.48
N MET A 116 4.50 -14.09 9.85
CA MET A 116 3.60 -13.08 10.42
C MET A 116 2.16 -13.29 9.97
N GLN A 117 1.21 -13.04 10.87
CA GLN A 117 -0.21 -13.25 10.63
C GLN A 117 -0.79 -12.21 9.67
N TYR A 118 -0.43 -10.93 9.86
CA TYR A 118 -0.95 -9.83 9.07
C TYR A 118 0.14 -9.25 8.18
N SER A 119 -0.23 -8.94 6.94
CA SER A 119 0.58 -8.11 6.05
C SER A 119 0.49 -6.65 6.45
N MET A 120 1.37 -5.82 5.89
CA MET A 120 1.30 -4.37 6.03
C MET A 120 -0.09 -3.86 5.60
N LYS A 121 -0.59 -2.86 6.30
CA LYS A 121 -1.85 -2.20 5.92
C LYS A 121 -1.65 -1.48 4.59
N GLN A 122 -2.35 -1.92 3.56
CA GLN A 122 -2.21 -1.40 2.21
C GLN A 122 -3.23 -0.30 1.93
N TYR A 123 -2.81 0.72 1.20
CA TYR A 123 -3.65 1.80 0.69
C TYR A 123 -3.76 1.74 -0.82
N ARG A 124 -4.77 2.44 -1.35
CA ARG A 124 -4.98 2.54 -2.79
C ARG A 124 -4.07 3.59 -3.40
N VAL A 125 -3.54 3.28 -4.58
CA VAL A 125 -2.74 4.22 -5.36
C VAL A 125 -3.37 4.36 -6.74
N GLU A 126 -3.64 5.59 -7.13
CA GLU A 126 -4.07 5.97 -8.47
C GLU A 126 -2.97 6.77 -9.14
N GLN A 127 -2.50 6.32 -10.31
CA GLN A 127 -1.59 7.09 -11.13
C GLN A 127 -2.41 8.05 -12.00
N ILE A 128 -2.30 9.36 -11.72
CA ILE A 128 -3.08 10.39 -12.37
C ILE A 128 -2.45 10.74 -13.73
N ASP A 129 -1.13 10.88 -13.75
CA ASP A 129 -0.34 11.13 -14.95
C ASP A 129 1.08 10.55 -14.76
N ALA A 130 2.01 10.87 -15.68
CA ALA A 130 3.36 10.32 -15.68
C ALA A 130 4.17 10.64 -14.40
N VAL A 131 3.83 11.71 -13.68
CA VAL A 131 4.59 12.19 -12.50
C VAL A 131 3.71 12.41 -11.27
N SER A 132 2.42 12.11 -11.35
CA SER A 132 1.47 12.38 -10.27
C SER A 132 0.75 11.13 -9.80
N LEU A 133 0.76 10.91 -8.49
CA LEU A 133 0.04 9.84 -7.81
C LEU A 133 -0.96 10.41 -6.83
N ARG A 134 -2.03 9.67 -6.60
CA ARG A 134 -2.93 9.87 -5.47
C ARG A 134 -2.94 8.61 -4.62
N VAL A 135 -2.63 8.75 -3.33
CA VAL A 135 -2.75 7.68 -2.35
C VAL A 135 -3.93 7.98 -1.44
N TYR A 136 -4.80 7.02 -1.22
CA TYR A 136 -6.03 7.25 -0.46
C TYR A 136 -6.54 5.98 0.24
N ASN A 137 -7.36 6.21 1.23
CA ASN A 137 -8.08 5.17 1.96
C ASN A 137 -9.56 5.54 2.07
#